data_1531ea34c8f989d46a2adf627e548f48
#
_entry.id   1531ea34c8f989d46a2adf627e548f48
#
_cell.length_a   1.000
_cell.length_b   1.000
_cell.length_c   1.000
_cell.angle_alpha   90.00
_cell.angle_beta   90.00
_cell.angle_gamma   90.00
#
_symmetry.space_group_name_H-M   'P 1'
#
loop_
_entity.id
_entity.type
_entity.pdbx_description
1 polymer ?
#
loop_
_entity_poly.entity_id
_entity_poly.type
_entity_poly.pdbx_seq_one_letter_code
_entity_poly.pdbx_strand_id
1 'polypeptide(L)'
;MSAQPRTRLNLLLTAVLGLVVVVLVNYISSRHYLRWDWTSQGLFTLSERSQQALRELDQDVQIYVFLGRDEQDFADVETLLEEYIAVTDRITAEWVDPDRDRARYQVLADKFGIDSWLAGEVTLSQVPVVVTSGDRKWKVERHQLIVEDFDSFDDADGHKLDLQSERALTGAILEVTNGKPTRVCLAAGHGEWELGAYGDRSFDAVARELEWEKIEVEPE
;
A
#
# COMPACT_ATOMS: atom_id res chain seq x y z
N MET A 1 -16.23 60.45 -26.91
CA MET A 1 -16.48 59.21 -27.65
C MET A 1 -17.20 58.25 -26.69
N SER A 2 -18.53 58.17 -26.78
CA SER A 2 -19.37 57.34 -25.90
C SER A 2 -19.42 55.93 -26.52
N ALA A 3 -18.75 54.96 -25.88
CA ALA A 3 -18.87 53.54 -26.27
C ALA A 3 -20.34 53.13 -26.13
N GLN A 4 -20.89 52.62 -27.24
CA GLN A 4 -22.30 52.26 -27.35
C GLN A 4 -22.66 51.20 -26.27
N PRO A 5 -23.83 51.28 -25.61
CA PRO A 5 -24.22 50.38 -24.50
C PRO A 5 -24.17 48.88 -24.90
N ARG A 6 -24.33 48.56 -26.18
CA ARG A 6 -24.25 47.20 -26.70
C ARG A 6 -22.83 46.61 -26.60
N THR A 7 -21.78 47.38 -26.79
CA THR A 7 -20.39 46.92 -26.69
C THR A 7 -20.02 46.64 -25.22
N ARG A 8 -20.51 47.42 -24.26
CA ARG A 8 -20.28 47.18 -22.84
C ARG A 8 -21.01 45.95 -22.35
N LEU A 9 -22.24 45.73 -22.83
CA LEU A 9 -23.03 44.50 -22.51
C LEU A 9 -22.36 43.26 -23.08
N ASN A 10 -21.90 43.29 -24.32
CA ASN A 10 -21.19 42.14 -24.89
C ASN A 10 -19.88 41.85 -24.18
N LEU A 11 -19.13 42.85 -23.74
CA LEU A 11 -17.91 42.70 -23.00
C LEU A 11 -18.17 42.05 -21.61
N LEU A 12 -19.23 42.49 -20.92
CA LEU A 12 -19.66 41.88 -19.66
C LEU A 12 -20.09 40.43 -19.83
N LEU A 13 -20.87 40.15 -20.89
CA LEU A 13 -21.31 38.77 -21.19
C LEU A 13 -20.13 37.86 -21.49
N THR A 14 -19.14 38.30 -22.26
CA THR A 14 -17.93 37.54 -22.55
C THR A 14 -17.09 37.29 -21.30
N ALA A 15 -16.97 38.32 -20.42
CA ALA A 15 -16.24 38.18 -19.18
C ALA A 15 -16.92 37.18 -18.21
N VAL A 16 -18.25 37.22 -18.10
CA VAL A 16 -19.01 36.27 -17.30
C VAL A 16 -18.90 34.85 -17.85
N LEU A 17 -19.03 34.69 -19.18
CA LEU A 17 -18.87 33.39 -19.81
C LEU A 17 -17.46 32.83 -19.63
N GLY A 18 -16.42 33.65 -19.75
CA GLY A 18 -15.04 33.28 -19.46
C GLY A 18 -14.85 32.80 -18.02
N LEU A 19 -15.45 33.52 -17.05
CA LEU A 19 -15.40 33.13 -15.64
C LEU A 19 -16.08 31.76 -15.41
N VAL A 20 -17.25 31.55 -16.02
CA VAL A 20 -17.98 30.27 -15.94
C VAL A 20 -17.14 29.12 -16.49
N VAL A 21 -16.48 29.31 -17.63
CA VAL A 21 -15.60 28.31 -18.24
C VAL A 21 -14.43 27.99 -17.30
N VAL A 22 -13.77 28.99 -16.70
CA VAL A 22 -12.68 28.79 -15.76
C VAL A 22 -13.15 27.98 -14.53
N VAL A 23 -14.31 28.32 -13.96
CA VAL A 23 -14.90 27.59 -12.83
C VAL A 23 -15.23 26.14 -13.20
N LEU A 24 -15.81 25.92 -14.38
CA LEU A 24 -16.13 24.58 -14.86
C LEU A 24 -14.87 23.72 -15.10
N VAL A 25 -13.84 24.30 -15.74
CA VAL A 25 -12.56 23.61 -15.95
C VAL A 25 -11.91 23.27 -14.60
N ASN A 26 -11.91 24.19 -13.66
CA ASN A 26 -11.37 23.93 -12.32
C ASN A 26 -12.20 22.84 -11.60
N TYR A 27 -13.52 22.89 -11.68
CA TYR A 27 -14.40 21.89 -11.07
C TYR A 27 -14.19 20.49 -11.70
N ILE A 28 -14.10 20.39 -13.01
CA ILE A 28 -13.85 19.14 -13.74
C ILE A 28 -12.45 18.62 -13.39
N SER A 29 -11.44 19.49 -13.36
CA SER A 29 -10.06 19.15 -13.01
C SER A 29 -9.94 18.65 -11.57
N SER A 30 -10.68 19.24 -10.63
CA SER A 30 -10.67 18.78 -9.23
C SER A 30 -11.40 17.46 -9.00
N ARG A 31 -12.39 17.13 -9.86
CA ARG A 31 -13.18 15.90 -9.75
C ARG A 31 -12.60 14.74 -10.57
N HIS A 32 -11.84 15.04 -11.63
CA HIS A 32 -11.15 14.09 -12.48
C HIS A 32 -9.65 14.40 -12.43
N TYR A 33 -9.03 14.08 -11.30
CA TYR A 33 -7.60 14.27 -11.11
C TYR A 33 -6.83 13.26 -11.99
N LEU A 34 -6.57 13.63 -13.23
CA LEU A 34 -5.65 12.93 -14.12
C LEU A 34 -4.22 13.33 -13.71
N ARG A 35 -3.59 12.51 -12.92
CA ARG A 35 -2.18 12.65 -12.57
C ARG A 35 -1.35 12.16 -13.75
N TRP A 36 -0.78 13.07 -14.50
CA TRP A 36 0.17 12.74 -15.54
C TRP A 36 1.56 12.76 -14.94
N ASP A 37 2.15 11.58 -14.82
CA ASP A 37 3.54 11.44 -14.39
C ASP A 37 4.46 11.83 -15.57
N TRP A 38 5.09 13.00 -15.43
CA TRP A 38 6.08 13.50 -16.40
C TRP A 38 7.51 13.13 -16.00
N THR A 39 7.67 12.34 -14.94
CA THR A 39 9.00 11.83 -14.54
C THR A 39 9.40 10.74 -15.53
N SER A 40 10.62 10.80 -16.03
CA SER A 40 11.14 9.87 -17.05
C SER A 40 11.29 8.43 -16.53
N GLN A 41 10.95 8.17 -15.26
CA GLN A 41 11.13 6.89 -14.56
C GLN A 41 9.84 6.33 -13.95
N GLY A 42 8.68 6.98 -14.15
CA GLY A 42 7.40 6.47 -13.67
C GLY A 42 7.32 6.32 -12.15
N LEU A 43 7.90 7.26 -11.40
CA LEU A 43 8.12 7.20 -9.95
C LEU A 43 6.85 7.04 -9.10
N PHE A 44 5.72 7.37 -9.68
CA PHE A 44 4.40 7.33 -9.04
C PHE A 44 3.45 6.37 -9.76
N THR A 45 3.97 5.44 -10.55
CA THR A 45 3.15 4.46 -11.27
C THR A 45 3.52 3.05 -10.81
N LEU A 46 2.52 2.27 -10.41
CA LEU A 46 2.70 0.86 -10.07
C LEU A 46 3.38 0.09 -11.21
N SER A 47 4.22 -0.86 -10.86
CA SER A 47 4.84 -1.77 -11.82
C SER A 47 3.77 -2.49 -12.65
N GLU A 48 4.08 -2.84 -13.89
CA GLU A 48 3.17 -3.59 -14.76
C GLU A 48 2.68 -4.90 -14.10
N ARG A 49 3.54 -5.54 -13.32
CA ARG A 49 3.22 -6.76 -12.59
C ARG A 49 2.16 -6.53 -11.53
N SER A 50 2.30 -5.47 -10.71
CA SER A 50 1.31 -5.11 -9.70
C SER A 50 0.00 -4.68 -10.34
N GLN A 51 0.04 -3.88 -11.40
CA GLN A 51 -1.17 -3.49 -12.14
C GLN A 51 -1.90 -4.70 -12.71
N GLN A 52 -1.18 -5.68 -13.25
CA GLN A 52 -1.79 -6.90 -13.76
C GLN A 52 -2.44 -7.71 -12.65
N ALA A 53 -1.72 -7.92 -11.52
CA ALA A 53 -2.24 -8.62 -10.36
C ALA A 53 -3.53 -7.98 -9.82
N LEU A 54 -3.59 -6.64 -9.77
CA LEU A 54 -4.76 -5.90 -9.32
C LEU A 54 -5.95 -5.99 -10.27
N ARG A 55 -5.73 -6.01 -11.58
CA ARG A 55 -6.79 -6.18 -12.59
C ARG A 55 -7.38 -7.61 -12.61
N GLU A 56 -6.60 -8.59 -12.19
CA GLU A 56 -7.02 -10.00 -12.13
C GLU A 56 -7.71 -10.36 -10.82
N LEU A 57 -7.87 -9.39 -9.88
CA LEU A 57 -8.57 -9.62 -8.62
C LEU A 57 -10.05 -9.99 -8.86
N ASP A 58 -10.45 -11.14 -8.34
CA ASP A 58 -11.83 -11.66 -8.38
C ASP A 58 -12.56 -11.51 -7.03
N GLN A 59 -11.82 -11.16 -5.96
CA GLN A 59 -12.33 -11.01 -4.60
C GLN A 59 -12.13 -9.57 -4.10
N ASP A 60 -13.00 -9.15 -3.19
CA ASP A 60 -12.87 -7.84 -2.54
C ASP A 60 -11.78 -7.90 -1.45
N VAL A 61 -10.96 -6.86 -1.42
CA VAL A 61 -9.84 -6.71 -0.50
C VAL A 61 -10.07 -5.47 0.36
N GLN A 62 -10.00 -5.64 1.67
CA GLN A 62 -10.02 -4.55 2.63
C GLN A 62 -8.64 -4.35 3.23
N ILE A 63 -8.11 -3.14 3.12
CA ILE A 63 -6.83 -2.73 3.68
C ILE A 63 -7.08 -1.83 4.88
N TYR A 64 -6.50 -2.18 6.03
CA TYR A 64 -6.51 -1.35 7.23
C TYR A 64 -5.13 -0.73 7.41
N VAL A 65 -5.06 0.59 7.53
CA VAL A 65 -3.81 1.34 7.69
C VAL A 65 -3.77 1.95 9.08
N PHE A 66 -2.77 1.58 9.86
CA PHE A 66 -2.53 2.02 11.24
C PHE A 66 -1.33 2.96 11.29
N LEU A 67 -1.44 4.09 10.61
CA LEU A 67 -0.44 5.13 10.57
C LEU A 67 -1.04 6.46 11.02
N GLY A 68 -0.34 7.16 11.89
CA GLY A 68 -0.67 8.54 12.23
C GLY A 68 -0.28 9.50 11.11
N ARG A 69 -1.07 10.57 10.91
CA ARG A 69 -0.78 11.57 9.86
C ARG A 69 0.55 12.28 10.03
N ASP A 70 1.09 12.27 11.24
CA ASP A 70 2.35 12.89 11.59
C ASP A 70 3.55 11.94 11.43
N GLU A 71 3.31 10.68 11.03
CA GLU A 71 4.35 9.71 10.72
C GLU A 71 4.95 9.98 9.33
N GLN A 72 6.26 9.81 9.20
CA GLN A 72 7.01 10.09 7.98
C GLN A 72 6.48 9.29 6.78
N ASP A 73 6.08 8.04 7.01
CA ASP A 73 5.70 7.08 5.96
C ASP A 73 4.24 7.23 5.52
N PHE A 74 3.45 8.08 6.23
CA PHE A 74 2.02 8.24 5.96
C PHE A 74 1.75 8.67 4.52
N ALA A 75 2.44 9.70 4.02
CA ALA A 75 2.20 10.26 2.69
C ALA A 75 2.55 9.28 1.57
N ASP A 76 3.59 8.47 1.76
CA ASP A 76 4.05 7.50 0.77
C ASP A 76 3.07 6.32 0.68
N VAL A 77 2.61 5.81 1.83
CA VAL A 77 1.59 4.75 1.88
C VAL A 77 0.24 5.24 1.35
N GLU A 78 -0.14 6.49 1.67
CA GLU A 78 -1.37 7.12 1.14
C GLU A 78 -1.32 7.18 -0.38
N THR A 79 -0.24 7.71 -0.95
CA THR A 79 -0.06 7.82 -2.40
C THR A 79 -0.11 6.44 -3.08
N LEU A 80 0.60 5.46 -2.52
CA LEU A 80 0.63 4.11 -3.06
C LEU A 80 -0.76 3.46 -3.05
N LEU A 81 -1.51 3.59 -1.97
CA LEU A 81 -2.87 3.04 -1.88
C LEU A 81 -3.87 3.74 -2.82
N GLU A 82 -3.73 5.06 -3.04
CA GLU A 82 -4.54 5.78 -4.03
C GLU A 82 -4.34 5.20 -5.43
N GLU A 83 -3.11 4.82 -5.79
CA GLU A 83 -2.82 4.18 -7.06
C GLU A 83 -3.44 2.77 -7.17
N TYR A 84 -3.41 1.99 -6.09
CA TYR A 84 -4.07 0.67 -6.05
C TYR A 84 -5.58 0.79 -6.28
N ILE A 85 -6.21 1.71 -5.58
CA ILE A 85 -7.65 1.99 -5.69
C ILE A 85 -8.01 2.53 -7.08
N ALA A 86 -7.11 3.28 -7.73
CA ALA A 86 -7.32 3.77 -9.09
C ALA A 86 -7.28 2.66 -10.16
N VAL A 87 -6.59 1.54 -9.90
CA VAL A 87 -6.50 0.41 -10.84
C VAL A 87 -7.72 -0.50 -10.75
N THR A 88 -8.33 -0.67 -9.55
CA THR A 88 -9.43 -1.61 -9.33
C THR A 88 -10.40 -1.16 -8.25
N ASP A 89 -11.70 -1.36 -8.49
CA ASP A 89 -12.77 -1.09 -7.52
C ASP A 89 -12.87 -2.18 -6.41
N ARG A 90 -12.05 -3.23 -6.49
CA ARG A 90 -12.04 -4.33 -5.53
C ARG A 90 -11.31 -4.02 -4.23
N ILE A 91 -10.54 -2.94 -4.19
CA ILE A 91 -9.74 -2.55 -3.03
C ILE A 91 -10.43 -1.40 -2.31
N THR A 92 -10.57 -1.55 -1.00
CA THR A 92 -11.01 -0.47 -0.10
C THR A 92 -9.99 -0.29 1.01
N ALA A 93 -9.73 0.96 1.41
CA ALA A 93 -8.80 1.29 2.48
C ALA A 93 -9.52 1.99 3.64
N GLU A 94 -9.23 1.57 4.87
CA GLU A 94 -9.67 2.22 6.11
C GLU A 94 -8.43 2.72 6.86
N TRP A 95 -8.37 4.04 7.07
CA TRP A 95 -7.31 4.71 7.82
C TRP A 95 -7.71 4.86 9.27
N VAL A 96 -6.88 4.38 10.17
CA VAL A 96 -7.11 4.42 11.61
C VAL A 96 -5.86 4.95 12.29
N ASP A 97 -5.91 6.22 12.67
CA ASP A 97 -4.82 6.88 13.39
C ASP A 97 -4.77 6.37 14.83
N PRO A 98 -3.67 5.74 15.28
CA PRO A 98 -3.57 5.15 16.62
C PRO A 98 -3.77 6.16 17.76
N ASP A 99 -3.43 7.42 17.56
CA ASP A 99 -3.56 8.47 18.56
C ASP A 99 -4.90 9.20 18.51
N ARG A 100 -5.41 9.46 17.30
CA ARG A 100 -6.66 10.21 17.10
C ARG A 100 -7.89 9.33 17.22
N ASP A 101 -7.81 8.07 16.68
CA ASP A 101 -8.90 7.10 16.65
C ASP A 101 -8.64 5.93 17.61
N ARG A 102 -8.11 6.22 18.79
CA ARG A 102 -7.64 5.20 19.76
C ARG A 102 -8.63 4.08 20.03
N ALA A 103 -9.92 4.38 20.16
CA ALA A 103 -10.93 3.37 20.44
C ALA A 103 -11.11 2.40 19.24
N ARG A 104 -11.10 2.91 18.02
CA ARG A 104 -11.18 2.11 16.80
C ARG A 104 -9.91 1.30 16.63
N TYR A 105 -8.76 1.92 16.85
CA TYR A 105 -7.46 1.25 16.79
C TYR A 105 -7.40 0.07 17.75
N GLN A 106 -7.76 0.23 19.02
CA GLN A 106 -7.74 -0.85 20.00
C GLN A 106 -8.60 -2.04 19.60
N VAL A 107 -9.83 -1.81 19.11
CA VAL A 107 -10.70 -2.88 18.62
C VAL A 107 -10.08 -3.65 17.47
N LEU A 108 -9.44 -2.96 16.53
CA LEU A 108 -8.81 -3.60 15.39
C LEU A 108 -7.47 -4.25 15.75
N ALA A 109 -6.69 -3.63 16.63
CA ALA A 109 -5.46 -4.19 17.16
C ALA A 109 -5.70 -5.52 17.90
N ASP A 110 -6.73 -5.58 18.76
CA ASP A 110 -7.16 -6.82 19.41
C ASP A 110 -7.64 -7.86 18.40
N LYS A 111 -8.45 -7.45 17.41
CA LYS A 111 -8.96 -8.34 16.35
C LYS A 111 -7.84 -8.96 15.52
N PHE A 112 -6.81 -8.20 15.22
CA PHE A 112 -5.71 -8.64 14.36
C PHE A 112 -4.50 -9.13 15.15
N GLY A 113 -4.44 -8.92 16.46
CA GLY A 113 -3.30 -9.22 17.32
C GLY A 113 -2.10 -8.36 16.93
N ILE A 114 -2.25 -7.04 17.04
CA ILE A 114 -1.23 -6.05 16.68
C ILE A 114 -0.70 -5.42 17.94
N ASP A 115 0.62 -5.41 18.10
CA ASP A 115 1.32 -4.71 19.15
C ASP A 115 1.68 -3.28 18.73
N SER A 116 1.76 -2.37 19.68
CA SER A 116 2.17 -0.99 19.49
C SER A 116 3.08 -0.53 20.60
N TRP A 117 3.90 0.49 20.31
CA TRP A 117 4.78 1.11 21.31
C TRP A 117 4.73 2.65 21.16
N LEU A 118 5.16 3.34 22.21
CA LEU A 118 5.28 4.79 22.21
C LEU A 118 6.68 5.21 21.76
N ALA A 119 6.74 6.06 20.73
CA ALA A 119 7.94 6.74 20.29
C ALA A 119 7.79 8.25 20.63
N GLY A 120 8.24 8.66 21.82
CA GLY A 120 7.97 9.99 22.34
C GLY A 120 6.49 10.17 22.68
N GLU A 121 5.78 11.04 21.96
CA GLU A 121 4.34 11.29 22.14
C GLU A 121 3.46 10.55 21.12
N VAL A 122 4.07 9.83 20.18
CA VAL A 122 3.35 9.14 19.07
C VAL A 122 3.26 7.64 19.32
N THR A 123 2.09 7.07 19.10
CA THR A 123 1.87 5.63 19.14
C THR A 123 2.20 5.01 17.79
N LEU A 124 3.25 4.20 17.74
CA LEU A 124 3.65 3.47 16.53
C LEU A 124 3.10 2.04 16.55
N SER A 125 2.46 1.63 15.48
CA SER A 125 2.02 0.25 15.26
C SER A 125 3.18 -0.60 14.74
N GLN A 126 3.38 -1.80 15.30
CA GLN A 126 4.33 -2.78 14.75
C GLN A 126 3.91 -3.21 13.35
N VAL A 127 2.61 -3.34 13.14
CA VAL A 127 1.99 -3.71 11.86
C VAL A 127 1.21 -2.50 11.35
N PRO A 128 1.83 -1.65 10.52
CA PRO A 128 1.17 -0.46 9.98
C PRO A 128 0.07 -0.78 8.98
N VAL A 129 0.09 -1.95 8.34
CA VAL A 129 -0.94 -2.32 7.36
C VAL A 129 -1.39 -3.75 7.56
N VAL A 130 -2.71 -3.97 7.54
CA VAL A 130 -3.34 -5.29 7.51
C VAL A 130 -4.22 -5.40 6.28
N VAL A 131 -3.99 -6.41 5.47
CA VAL A 131 -4.78 -6.73 4.27
C VAL A 131 -5.69 -7.91 4.58
N THR A 132 -6.97 -7.82 4.21
CA THR A 132 -7.94 -8.89 4.43
C THR A 132 -8.78 -9.15 3.19
N SER A 133 -9.14 -10.43 2.97
CA SER A 133 -10.12 -10.85 1.96
C SER A 133 -10.89 -12.05 2.50
N GLY A 134 -12.22 -11.89 2.70
CA GLY A 134 -13.03 -12.87 3.40
C GLY A 134 -12.49 -13.15 4.81
N ASP A 135 -12.18 -14.43 5.10
CA ASP A 135 -11.64 -14.86 6.41
C ASP A 135 -10.11 -14.79 6.48
N ARG A 136 -9.45 -14.48 5.37
CA ARG A 136 -7.98 -14.42 5.31
C ARG A 136 -7.49 -13.04 5.65
N LYS A 137 -6.33 -12.99 6.31
CA LYS A 137 -5.65 -11.76 6.68
C LYS A 137 -4.15 -11.93 6.53
N TRP A 138 -3.49 -10.86 6.11
CA TRP A 138 -2.04 -10.75 6.08
C TRP A 138 -1.62 -9.46 6.78
N LYS A 139 -0.54 -9.54 7.54
CA LYS A 139 0.05 -8.40 8.25
C LYS A 139 1.28 -7.96 7.49
N VAL A 140 1.34 -6.69 7.14
CA VAL A 140 2.54 -6.07 6.58
C VAL A 140 3.25 -5.35 7.71
N GLU A 141 4.41 -5.82 8.08
CA GLU A 141 5.19 -5.26 9.17
C GLU A 141 5.94 -4.00 8.74
N ARG A 142 6.28 -3.15 9.70
CA ARG A 142 6.91 -1.86 9.43
C ARG A 142 8.20 -1.98 8.61
N HIS A 143 9.06 -2.94 8.93
CA HIS A 143 10.31 -3.17 8.21
C HIS A 143 10.12 -3.62 6.75
N GLN A 144 8.93 -4.12 6.39
CA GLN A 144 8.59 -4.49 5.01
C GLN A 144 8.14 -3.29 4.17
N LEU A 145 7.63 -2.24 4.82
CA LEU A 145 7.24 -0.99 4.17
C LEU A 145 8.39 0.01 4.09
N ILE A 146 9.30 -0.03 5.07
CA ILE A 146 10.34 0.98 5.25
C ILE A 146 11.70 0.31 5.19
N VAL A 147 12.54 0.71 4.24
CA VAL A 147 13.96 0.37 4.26
C VAL A 147 14.66 1.43 5.09
N GLU A 148 15.05 1.09 6.30
CA GLU A 148 16.03 1.90 7.05
C GLU A 148 17.39 1.71 6.38
N ASP A 149 17.64 2.44 5.29
CA ASP A 149 18.95 2.42 4.62
C ASP A 149 19.88 3.35 5.39
N PHE A 150 20.59 2.79 6.38
CA PHE A 150 21.61 3.50 7.19
C PHE A 150 22.84 3.93 6.36
N ASP A 151 23.00 3.43 5.14
CA ASP A 151 24.17 3.68 4.30
C ASP A 151 23.98 4.75 3.21
N SER A 152 22.78 5.29 3.03
CA SER A 152 22.48 6.25 1.96
C SER A 152 22.37 7.69 2.48
N PHE A 153 23.48 8.24 3.00
CA PHE A 153 23.59 9.70 3.23
C PHE A 153 23.68 10.52 1.93
N ASP A 154 23.70 9.87 0.76
CA ASP A 154 24.02 10.54 -0.52
C ASP A 154 23.04 10.30 -1.68
N ASP A 155 22.00 9.50 -1.50
CA ASP A 155 20.99 9.31 -2.56
C ASP A 155 19.73 10.13 -2.25
N ALA A 156 19.64 11.27 -2.93
CA ALA A 156 18.44 12.12 -3.01
C ALA A 156 17.25 11.44 -3.75
N ASP A 157 17.34 10.14 -3.96
CA ASP A 157 16.36 9.34 -4.68
C ASP A 157 15.53 8.47 -3.70
N GLY A 158 14.35 8.97 -3.32
CA GLY A 158 13.33 8.25 -2.58
C GLY A 158 12.79 6.97 -3.26
N HIS A 159 13.47 6.46 -4.28
CA HIS A 159 13.02 5.39 -5.17
C HIS A 159 13.04 3.99 -4.58
N LYS A 160 13.89 3.73 -3.58
CA LYS A 160 13.99 2.38 -2.98
C LYS A 160 12.83 2.04 -2.05
N LEU A 161 12.28 3.04 -1.38
CA LEU A 161 11.14 2.90 -0.47
C LEU A 161 9.89 2.45 -1.22
N ASP A 162 9.65 3.04 -2.39
CA ASP A 162 8.44 2.80 -3.19
C ASP A 162 8.34 1.36 -3.71
N LEU A 163 9.41 0.82 -4.29
CA LEU A 163 9.45 -0.56 -4.81
C LEU A 163 9.28 -1.64 -3.72
N GLN A 164 9.77 -1.41 -2.52
CA GLN A 164 9.63 -2.39 -1.43
C GLN A 164 8.23 -2.36 -0.86
N SER A 165 7.67 -1.19 -0.62
CA SER A 165 6.29 -1.01 -0.17
C SER A 165 5.30 -1.59 -1.17
N GLU A 166 5.51 -1.35 -2.47
CA GLU A 166 4.71 -1.94 -3.54
C GLU A 166 4.77 -3.47 -3.51
N ARG A 167 5.96 -4.06 -3.37
CA ARG A 167 6.12 -5.52 -3.30
C ARG A 167 5.44 -6.10 -2.08
N ALA A 168 5.59 -5.46 -0.92
CA ALA A 168 4.98 -5.91 0.33
C ALA A 168 3.45 -5.88 0.24
N LEU A 169 2.86 -4.79 -0.25
CA LEU A 169 1.42 -4.65 -0.39
C LEU A 169 0.84 -5.55 -1.47
N THR A 170 1.45 -5.61 -2.66
CA THR A 170 1.00 -6.53 -3.73
C THR A 170 1.11 -7.98 -3.28
N GLY A 171 2.21 -8.35 -2.62
CA GLY A 171 2.39 -9.67 -2.02
C GLY A 171 1.30 -10.01 -1.02
N ALA A 172 0.99 -9.07 -0.10
CA ALA A 172 -0.07 -9.24 0.88
C ALA A 172 -1.46 -9.42 0.25
N ILE A 173 -1.77 -8.65 -0.81
CA ILE A 173 -3.03 -8.76 -1.55
C ILE A 173 -3.13 -10.13 -2.22
N LEU A 174 -2.07 -10.57 -2.90
CA LEU A 174 -2.03 -11.88 -3.54
C LEU A 174 -2.16 -13.02 -2.52
N GLU A 175 -1.56 -12.88 -1.35
CA GLU A 175 -1.63 -13.90 -0.29
C GLU A 175 -3.05 -14.06 0.24
N VAL A 176 -3.79 -12.98 0.45
CA VAL A 176 -5.18 -13.07 0.93
C VAL A 176 -6.18 -13.45 -0.16
N THR A 177 -5.86 -13.27 -1.44
CA THR A 177 -6.74 -13.59 -2.57
C THR A 177 -6.44 -14.93 -3.20
N ASN A 178 -5.15 -15.30 -3.35
CA ASN A 178 -4.75 -16.60 -3.87
C ASN A 178 -5.00 -17.70 -2.82
N GLY A 179 -6.08 -18.42 -2.93
CA GLY A 179 -6.51 -19.44 -1.97
C GLY A 179 -5.60 -20.66 -1.80
N LYS A 180 -4.39 -20.65 -2.35
CA LYS A 180 -3.43 -21.75 -2.23
C LYS A 180 -2.27 -21.28 -1.36
N PRO A 181 -1.97 -22.01 -0.27
CA PRO A 181 -0.79 -21.72 0.52
C PRO A 181 0.46 -21.82 -0.38
N THR A 182 1.40 -20.93 -0.17
CA THR A 182 2.73 -21.04 -0.79
C THR A 182 3.38 -22.31 -0.27
N ARG A 183 3.83 -23.19 -1.16
CA ARG A 183 4.48 -24.46 -0.80
C ARG A 183 5.93 -24.45 -1.21
N VAL A 184 6.78 -24.90 -0.31
CA VAL A 184 8.20 -25.16 -0.56
C VAL A 184 8.43 -26.65 -0.48
N CYS A 185 8.86 -27.25 -1.59
CA CYS A 185 9.25 -28.66 -1.62
C CYS A 185 10.75 -28.77 -1.34
N LEU A 186 11.11 -29.57 -0.34
CA LEU A 186 12.49 -29.89 -0.03
C LEU A 186 12.90 -31.13 -0.79
N ALA A 187 13.88 -31.00 -1.71
CA ALA A 187 14.51 -32.13 -2.33
C ALA A 187 15.29 -32.94 -1.27
N ALA A 188 15.12 -34.25 -1.26
CA ALA A 188 15.77 -35.15 -0.31
C ALA A 188 16.55 -36.27 -1.03
N GLY A 189 17.53 -36.88 -0.37
CA GLY A 189 18.17 -38.13 -0.84
C GLY A 189 19.61 -37.99 -1.30
N HIS A 190 20.22 -36.79 -1.32
CA HIS A 190 21.61 -36.59 -1.75
C HIS A 190 22.50 -35.99 -0.66
N GLY A 191 22.05 -36.00 0.63
CA GLY A 191 22.77 -35.46 1.76
C GLY A 191 22.44 -34.00 2.07
N GLU A 192 21.30 -33.52 1.54
CA GLU A 192 20.68 -32.24 1.86
C GLU A 192 20.17 -32.19 3.30
N TRP A 193 19.66 -31.04 3.67
CA TRP A 193 18.96 -30.87 4.94
C TRP A 193 17.59 -31.52 4.88
N GLU A 194 17.20 -32.21 5.94
CA GLU A 194 15.97 -32.98 5.98
C GLU A 194 15.05 -32.50 7.10
N LEU A 195 13.74 -32.61 6.86
CA LEU A 195 12.73 -32.42 7.92
C LEU A 195 12.77 -33.61 8.87
N GLY A 196 12.72 -33.34 10.19
CA GLY A 196 12.76 -34.37 11.22
C GLY A 196 14.13 -34.99 11.46
N ALA A 197 15.20 -34.50 10.82
CA ALA A 197 16.55 -34.95 11.10
C ALA A 197 17.08 -34.38 12.43
N TYR A 198 17.99 -35.10 13.08
CA TYR A 198 18.66 -34.63 14.28
C TYR A 198 20.06 -34.07 13.97
N GLY A 199 20.40 -32.94 14.60
CA GLY A 199 21.74 -32.34 14.50
C GLY A 199 21.87 -31.29 13.41
N ASP A 200 23.07 -31.12 12.88
CA ASP A 200 23.45 -30.00 12.00
C ASP A 200 22.79 -29.99 10.61
N ARG A 201 22.03 -31.04 10.28
CA ARG A 201 21.34 -31.18 9.00
C ARG A 201 19.81 -31.09 9.12
N SER A 202 19.31 -30.65 10.27
CA SER A 202 17.88 -30.45 10.46
C SER A 202 17.41 -29.15 9.80
N PHE A 203 16.36 -29.25 8.98
CA PHE A 203 15.65 -28.10 8.40
C PHE A 203 14.51 -27.63 9.29
N ASP A 204 14.25 -28.29 10.42
CA ASP A 204 13.07 -28.03 11.26
C ASP A 204 12.97 -26.60 11.82
N ALA A 205 14.10 -25.95 12.09
CA ALA A 205 14.12 -24.57 12.56
C ALA A 205 13.65 -23.61 11.46
N VAL A 206 14.14 -23.83 10.23
CA VAL A 206 13.75 -23.01 9.06
C VAL A 206 12.31 -23.31 8.65
N ALA A 207 11.90 -24.59 8.69
CA ALA A 207 10.53 -24.99 8.39
C ALA A 207 9.53 -24.33 9.34
N ARG A 208 9.81 -24.28 10.64
CA ARG A 208 8.96 -23.56 11.60
C ARG A 208 8.87 -22.07 11.31
N GLU A 209 9.97 -21.44 10.94
CA GLU A 209 9.98 -20.03 10.55
C GLU A 209 9.12 -19.80 9.29
N LEU A 210 9.25 -20.68 8.30
CA LEU A 210 8.42 -20.64 7.09
C LEU A 210 6.92 -20.92 7.39
N GLU A 211 6.62 -21.83 8.31
CA GLU A 211 5.25 -22.09 8.76
C GLU A 211 4.63 -20.87 9.47
N TRP A 212 5.42 -20.09 10.21
CA TRP A 212 4.95 -18.81 10.78
C TRP A 212 4.61 -17.80 9.69
N GLU A 213 5.36 -17.81 8.61
CA GLU A 213 5.08 -17.02 7.39
C GLU A 213 3.94 -17.61 6.54
N LYS A 214 3.25 -18.67 7.02
CA LYS A 214 2.18 -19.38 6.29
C LYS A 214 2.65 -20.08 5.01
N ILE A 215 3.92 -20.45 4.93
CA ILE A 215 4.51 -21.25 3.87
C ILE A 215 4.51 -22.72 4.32
N GLU A 216 3.84 -23.57 3.58
CA GLU A 216 3.85 -25.02 3.84
C GLU A 216 5.14 -25.63 3.30
N VAL A 217 5.86 -26.39 4.14
CA VAL A 217 7.08 -27.08 3.75
C VAL A 217 6.78 -28.57 3.62
N GLU A 218 6.95 -29.13 2.42
CA GLU A 218 6.71 -30.54 2.13
C GLU A 218 8.01 -31.20 1.65
N PRO A 219 8.34 -32.42 2.09
CA PRO A 219 9.41 -33.21 1.47
C PRO A 219 8.96 -33.69 0.09
N GLU A 220 9.86 -33.71 -0.88
CA GLU A 220 9.61 -34.25 -2.20
C GLU A 220 9.63 -35.77 -2.20
#